data_bba3af436069b3903f3bc66bda63523c
#
_entry.id   bba3af436069b3903f3bc66bda63523c
#
_cell.length_a   1.000
_cell.length_b   1.000
_cell.length_c   1.000
_cell.angle_alpha   90.00
_cell.angle_beta   90.00
_cell.angle_gamma   90.00
#
_symmetry.space_group_name_H-M   'P 1'
#
loop_
_entity.id
_entity.type
_entity.pdbx_description
1 polymer ?
#
loop_
_entity_poly.entity_id
_entity_poly.type
_entity_poly.pdbx_seq_one_letter_code
_entity_poly.pdbx_strand_id
1 'polypeptide(L)'
;MLHYEISAAEAAQLPRGKGARLVDVREPWEFAAARIEGSLHMPMGQVVTRAHKELEFSERLIVVCHHGVRSLNVTYWLRRQGFEKAQSLSGGIDAWSVEVDCAVARY
;
A
#
# COMPACT_ATOMS: atom_id res chain seq x y z
N MET A 1 -10.31 13.96 -8.21
CA MET A 1 -10.11 12.96 -7.14
C MET A 1 -9.41 11.74 -7.72
N LEU A 2 -8.49 11.13 -6.98
CA LEU A 2 -7.81 9.92 -7.42
C LEU A 2 -8.76 8.73 -7.41
N HIS A 3 -8.55 7.77 -8.31
CA HIS A 3 -9.24 6.49 -8.27
C HIS A 3 -8.90 5.74 -6.97
N TYR A 4 -9.72 4.78 -6.58
CA TYR A 4 -9.45 3.96 -5.40
C TYR A 4 -8.29 2.99 -5.61
N GLU A 5 -7.98 2.67 -6.86
CA GLU A 5 -6.90 1.75 -7.21
C GLU A 5 -5.88 2.42 -8.12
N ILE A 6 -4.65 1.93 -8.05
CA ILE A 6 -3.55 2.33 -8.93
C ILE A 6 -2.82 1.07 -9.37
N SER A 7 -2.39 1.01 -10.63
CA SER A 7 -1.64 -0.15 -11.13
C SER A 7 -0.23 -0.19 -10.56
N ALA A 8 0.37 -1.37 -10.55
CA ALA A 8 1.76 -1.52 -10.12
C ALA A 8 2.70 -0.68 -10.98
N ALA A 9 2.50 -0.68 -12.29
CA ALA A 9 3.33 0.10 -13.21
C ALA A 9 3.25 1.60 -12.94
N GLU A 10 2.06 2.12 -12.68
CA GLU A 10 1.88 3.54 -12.35
C GLU A 10 2.48 3.87 -10.99
N ALA A 11 2.24 3.02 -10.00
CA ALA A 11 2.77 3.24 -8.65
C ALA A 11 4.30 3.25 -8.63
N ALA A 12 4.93 2.41 -9.45
CA ALA A 12 6.39 2.34 -9.55
C ALA A 12 7.01 3.65 -10.05
N GLN A 13 6.26 4.47 -10.75
CA GLN A 13 6.74 5.74 -11.29
C GLN A 13 6.59 6.91 -10.32
N LEU A 14 5.92 6.71 -9.19
CA LEU A 14 5.74 7.78 -8.21
C LEU A 14 7.03 8.02 -7.43
N PRO A 15 7.43 9.28 -7.23
CA PRO A 15 8.62 9.59 -6.43
C PRO A 15 8.36 9.28 -4.96
N ARG A 16 9.04 8.27 -4.43
CA ARG A 16 8.91 7.90 -3.03
C ARG A 16 9.66 8.87 -2.13
N GLY A 17 9.14 9.06 -0.93
CA GLY A 17 9.73 9.98 0.03
C GLY A 17 9.45 11.45 -0.26
N LYS A 18 8.69 11.73 -1.32
CA LYS A 18 8.29 13.11 -1.68
C LYS A 18 6.77 13.18 -1.79
N GLY A 19 6.07 12.82 -0.71
CA GLY A 19 4.63 12.88 -0.66
C GLY A 19 3.93 11.61 -1.11
N ALA A 20 4.68 10.57 -1.48
CA ALA A 20 4.12 9.26 -1.79
C ALA A 20 4.77 8.19 -0.91
N ARG A 21 3.96 7.32 -0.34
CA ARG A 21 4.43 6.27 0.57
C ARG A 21 3.66 4.97 0.35
N LEU A 22 4.40 3.86 0.38
CA LEU A 22 3.80 2.52 0.34
C LEU A 22 3.48 2.09 1.78
N VAL A 23 2.25 1.63 2.00
CA VAL A 23 1.79 1.13 3.30
C VAL A 23 1.36 -0.31 3.13
N ASP A 24 2.14 -1.23 3.70
CA ASP A 24 1.90 -2.66 3.58
C ASP A 24 1.05 -3.15 4.75
N VAL A 25 -0.16 -3.63 4.45
CA VAL A 25 -1.14 -4.03 5.46
C VAL A 25 -1.23 -5.55 5.66
N ARG A 26 -0.24 -6.28 5.11
CA ARG A 26 -0.19 -7.74 5.25
C ARG A 26 0.24 -8.17 6.64
N GLU A 27 0.08 -9.46 6.92
CA GLU A 27 0.51 -10.04 8.17
C GLU A 27 2.05 -10.04 8.29
N PRO A 28 2.61 -10.08 9.52
CA PRO A 28 4.06 -10.10 9.70
C PRO A 28 4.78 -11.21 8.95
N TRP A 29 4.21 -12.41 8.89
CA TRP A 29 4.85 -13.52 8.17
C TRP A 29 4.92 -13.26 6.66
N GLU A 30 3.91 -12.58 6.11
CA GLU A 30 3.89 -12.20 4.69
C GLU A 30 4.99 -11.17 4.39
N PHE A 31 5.09 -10.17 5.25
CA PHE A 31 6.10 -9.12 5.11
C PHE A 31 7.52 -9.68 5.25
N ALA A 32 7.70 -10.68 6.10
CA ALA A 32 8.98 -11.38 6.22
C ALA A 32 9.31 -12.21 4.98
N ALA A 33 8.28 -12.83 4.35
CA ALA A 33 8.48 -13.66 3.17
C ALA A 33 8.84 -12.86 1.92
N ALA A 34 8.20 -11.70 1.74
CA ALA A 34 8.44 -10.83 0.60
C ALA A 34 7.92 -9.43 0.91
N ARG A 35 8.62 -8.39 0.43
CA ARG A 35 8.18 -7.00 0.61
C ARG A 35 8.78 -6.11 -0.44
N ILE A 36 8.15 -4.95 -0.62
CA ILE A 36 8.70 -3.88 -1.43
C ILE A 36 9.55 -3.01 -0.51
N GLU A 37 10.83 -2.85 -0.83
CA GLU A 37 11.72 -2.03 0.00
C GLU A 37 11.20 -0.61 0.16
N GLY A 38 11.34 -0.08 1.36
CA GLY A 38 10.89 1.28 1.70
C GLY A 38 9.42 1.37 2.09
N SER A 39 8.67 0.27 2.07
CA SER A 39 7.29 0.29 2.52
C SER A 39 7.19 0.32 4.05
N LEU A 40 6.19 1.05 4.55
CA LEU A 40 5.85 1.06 5.97
C LEU A 40 4.96 -0.14 6.25
N HIS A 41 5.39 -1.03 7.16
CA HIS A 41 4.57 -2.17 7.54
C HIS A 41 3.57 -1.76 8.62
N MET A 42 2.30 -1.82 8.27
CA MET A 42 1.20 -1.50 9.18
C MET A 42 0.12 -2.58 8.99
N PRO A 43 0.24 -3.73 9.68
CA PRO A 43 -0.71 -4.82 9.51
C PRO A 43 -2.16 -4.35 9.64
N MET A 44 -3.04 -4.95 8.86
CA MET A 44 -4.44 -4.51 8.76
C MET A 44 -5.11 -4.32 10.13
N GLY A 45 -4.85 -5.20 11.09
CA GLY A 45 -5.39 -5.10 12.44
C GLY A 45 -4.87 -3.91 13.24
N GLN A 46 -3.82 -3.23 12.79
CA GLN A 46 -3.22 -2.09 13.47
C GLN A 46 -3.52 -0.75 12.80
N VAL A 47 -4.16 -0.77 11.63
CA VAL A 47 -4.39 0.45 10.86
C VAL A 47 -5.23 1.46 11.64
N VAL A 48 -6.31 1.01 12.27
CA VAL A 48 -7.23 1.90 13.01
C VAL A 48 -6.49 2.66 14.12
N THR A 49 -5.58 2.01 14.83
CA THR A 49 -4.87 2.63 15.95
C THR A 49 -3.64 3.43 15.52
N ARG A 50 -3.06 3.13 14.38
CA ARG A 50 -1.79 3.72 13.94
C ARG A 50 -1.90 4.80 12.88
N ALA A 51 -2.94 4.73 12.03
CA ALA A 51 -3.01 5.59 10.85
C ALA A 51 -2.89 7.09 11.18
N HIS A 52 -3.69 7.58 12.12
CA HIS A 52 -3.69 9.00 12.47
C HIS A 52 -2.42 9.47 13.17
N LYS A 53 -1.64 8.54 13.71
CA LYS A 53 -0.39 8.85 14.40
C LYS A 53 0.80 8.86 13.45
N GLU A 54 0.76 8.02 12.41
CA GLU A 54 1.93 7.76 11.57
C GLU A 54 1.79 8.26 10.13
N LEU A 55 0.56 8.51 9.66
CA LEU A 55 0.31 8.95 8.30
C LEU A 55 -0.17 10.40 8.28
N GLU A 56 0.20 11.12 7.22
CA GLU A 56 -0.22 12.50 7.01
C GLU A 56 -1.41 12.53 6.04
N PHE A 57 -2.40 13.39 6.32
CA PHE A 57 -3.58 13.52 5.45
C PHE A 57 -3.24 13.95 4.02
N SER A 58 -2.16 14.71 3.86
CA SER A 58 -1.74 15.21 2.54
C SER A 58 -0.91 14.22 1.74
N GLU A 59 -0.46 13.13 2.36
CA GLU A 59 0.37 12.14 1.67
C GLU A 59 -0.43 11.32 0.68
N ARG A 60 0.22 10.97 -0.43
CA ARG A 60 -0.30 9.96 -1.33
C ARG A 60 0.10 8.60 -0.78
N LEU A 61 -0.89 7.81 -0.37
CA LEU A 61 -0.66 6.54 0.28
C LEU A 61 -1.04 5.41 -0.68
N ILE A 62 -0.11 4.53 -0.95
CA ILE A 62 -0.34 3.35 -1.79
C ILE A 62 -0.39 2.15 -0.87
N VAL A 63 -1.57 1.60 -0.67
CA VAL A 63 -1.83 0.51 0.27
C VAL A 63 -1.60 -0.82 -0.43
N VAL A 64 -0.78 -1.67 0.17
CA VAL A 64 -0.31 -2.92 -0.44
C VAL A 64 -0.78 -4.13 0.37
N CYS A 65 -1.36 -5.12 -0.31
CA CYS A 65 -1.60 -6.44 0.25
C CYS A 65 -1.16 -7.50 -0.76
N HIS A 66 -1.59 -8.76 -0.60
CA HIS A 66 -1.13 -9.84 -1.50
C HIS A 66 -1.68 -9.65 -2.92
N HIS A 67 -3.02 -9.54 -3.07
CA HIS A 67 -3.68 -9.44 -4.37
C HIS A 67 -4.60 -8.23 -4.56
N GLY A 68 -4.68 -7.33 -3.57
CA GLY A 68 -5.43 -6.09 -3.69
C GLY A 68 -6.78 -6.04 -2.96
N VAL A 69 -7.24 -7.13 -2.37
CA VAL A 69 -8.55 -7.16 -1.69
C VAL A 69 -8.50 -6.46 -0.32
N ARG A 70 -7.57 -6.89 0.55
CA ARG A 70 -7.42 -6.27 1.88
C ARG A 70 -7.05 -4.80 1.76
N SER A 71 -6.16 -4.48 0.84
CA SER A 71 -5.70 -3.10 0.64
C SER A 71 -6.81 -2.20 0.12
N LEU A 72 -7.72 -2.72 -0.70
CA LEU A 72 -8.86 -1.93 -1.17
C LEU A 72 -9.80 -1.57 -0.01
N ASN A 73 -10.08 -2.54 0.88
CA ASN A 73 -10.89 -2.29 2.07
C ASN A 73 -10.25 -1.26 3.00
N VAL A 74 -8.95 -1.35 3.21
CA VAL A 74 -8.20 -0.36 4.01
C VAL A 74 -8.26 1.01 3.34
N THR A 75 -8.12 1.07 2.03
CA THR A 75 -8.19 2.32 1.27
C THR A 75 -9.54 3.01 1.47
N TYR A 76 -10.64 2.27 1.40
CA TYR A 76 -11.97 2.85 1.66
C TYR A 76 -12.06 3.44 3.06
N TRP A 77 -11.55 2.72 4.05
CA TRP A 77 -11.55 3.21 5.43
C TRP A 77 -10.70 4.47 5.57
N LEU A 78 -9.48 4.46 5.02
CA LEU A 78 -8.58 5.62 5.08
C LEU A 78 -9.22 6.86 4.46
N ARG A 79 -9.87 6.72 3.32
CA ARG A 79 -10.53 7.86 2.68
C ARG A 79 -11.66 8.41 3.53
N ARG A 80 -12.42 7.56 4.20
CA ARG A 80 -13.46 8.01 5.12
C ARG A 80 -12.88 8.75 6.32
N GLN A 81 -11.62 8.45 6.69
CA GLN A 81 -10.94 9.12 7.79
C GLN A 81 -10.28 10.45 7.38
N GLY A 82 -10.31 10.81 6.11
CA GLY A 82 -9.73 12.06 5.63
C GLY A 82 -8.44 11.90 4.84
N PHE A 83 -7.92 10.69 4.68
CA PHE A 83 -6.74 10.42 3.85
C PHE A 83 -7.20 10.29 2.39
N GLU A 84 -7.46 11.42 1.75
CA GLU A 84 -8.12 11.48 0.45
C GLU A 84 -7.27 10.96 -0.70
N LYS A 85 -5.96 10.89 -0.50
CA LYS A 85 -5.03 10.41 -1.53
C LYS A 85 -4.60 8.96 -1.32
N ALA A 86 -5.34 8.21 -0.51
CA ALA A 86 -5.08 6.78 -0.35
C ALA A 86 -5.61 6.02 -1.57
N GLN A 87 -4.79 5.10 -2.08
CA GLN A 87 -5.15 4.21 -3.19
C GLN A 87 -4.67 2.80 -2.88
N SER A 88 -5.40 1.81 -3.37
CA SER A 88 -5.01 0.40 -3.27
C SER A 88 -4.14 0.02 -4.45
N LEU A 89 -3.04 -0.69 -4.20
CA LEU A 89 -2.20 -1.24 -5.27
C LEU A 89 -2.96 -2.40 -5.93
N SER A 90 -3.41 -2.18 -7.15
CA SER A 90 -4.20 -3.16 -7.90
C SER A 90 -3.36 -4.43 -8.15
N GLY A 91 -3.92 -5.58 -7.82
CA GLY A 91 -3.20 -6.85 -7.92
C GLY A 91 -2.17 -7.07 -6.81
N GLY A 92 -1.97 -6.11 -5.91
CA GLY A 92 -1.11 -6.21 -4.75
C GLY A 92 0.37 -6.43 -5.06
N ILE A 93 1.09 -6.96 -4.07
CA ILE A 93 2.52 -7.26 -4.21
C ILE A 93 2.77 -8.32 -5.29
N ASP A 94 1.80 -9.18 -5.55
CA ASP A 94 1.91 -10.18 -6.62
C ASP A 94 2.06 -9.51 -7.98
N ALA A 95 1.21 -8.53 -8.28
CA ALA A 95 1.31 -7.75 -9.52
C ALA A 95 2.63 -6.96 -9.57
N TRP A 96 3.07 -6.41 -8.44
CA TRP A 96 4.36 -5.72 -8.37
C TRP A 96 5.51 -6.63 -8.75
N SER A 97 5.52 -7.86 -8.22
CA SER A 97 6.55 -8.85 -8.55
C SER A 97 6.58 -9.18 -10.04
N VAL A 98 5.39 -9.34 -10.63
CA VAL A 98 5.29 -9.72 -12.05
C VAL A 98 5.63 -8.55 -12.98
N GLU A 99 5.15 -7.35 -12.67
CA GLU A 99 5.18 -6.21 -13.59
C GLU A 99 6.33 -5.24 -13.35
N VAL A 100 6.85 -5.14 -12.13
CA VAL A 100 7.81 -4.11 -11.76
C VAL A 100 9.16 -4.69 -11.37
N ASP A 101 9.19 -5.62 -10.42
CA ASP A 101 10.43 -6.12 -9.84
C ASP A 101 10.35 -7.61 -9.53
N CYS A 102 10.87 -8.43 -10.42
CA CYS A 102 10.84 -9.89 -10.27
C CYS A 102 11.72 -10.41 -9.13
N ALA A 103 12.54 -9.55 -8.51
CA ALA A 103 13.32 -9.93 -7.32
C ALA A 103 12.43 -10.00 -6.08
N VAL A 104 11.25 -9.37 -6.10
CA VAL A 104 10.28 -9.51 -5.02
C VAL A 104 9.65 -10.90 -5.13
N ALA A 105 9.83 -11.72 -4.09
CA ALA A 105 9.35 -13.10 -4.11
C ALA A 105 7.83 -13.17 -4.20
N ARG A 106 7.33 -14.17 -4.93
CA ARG A 106 5.91 -14.51 -4.95
C ARG A 106 5.66 -15.62 -3.93
N TYR A 107 4.52 -15.56 -3.27
CA TYR A 107 4.21 -16.55 -2.23
C TYR A 107 2.75 -16.99 -2.29
#